data_25cf1cf63be19384d8b3e122a6a2755e
#
_entry.id   25cf1cf63be19384d8b3e122a6a2755e
#
_cell.length_a   1.000
_cell.length_b   1.000
_cell.length_c   1.000
_cell.angle_alpha   90.00
_cell.angle_beta   90.00
_cell.angle_gamma   90.00
#
_symmetry.space_group_name_H-M   'P 1'
#
loop_
_entity.id
_entity.type
_entity.pdbx_description
1 polymer ?
#
loop_
_entity_poly.entity_id
_entity_poly.type
_entity_poly.pdbx_seq_one_letter_code
_entity_poly.pdbx_strand_id
1 'polypeptide(L)'
;MPYEVTRRFERALCDYTGSRFAVALNSCTAALLLACQYFQPRTTITIPTRTYVSVPCAIKSAGHDVHFVDRRWRGEYRLDPLPVWDCARRFTAEMHKPRDYLCVSFSASKILAAEQGGAETRGTGEGGR
;
A
#
# COMPACT_ATOMS: atom_id res chain seq x y z
N MET A 1 2.44 26.25 -9.01
CA MET A 1 1.59 25.07 -9.22
C MET A 1 1.04 24.57 -7.89
N PRO A 2 -0.27 24.47 -7.75
CA PRO A 2 -0.84 24.10 -6.45
C PRO A 2 -0.43 22.72 -5.94
N TYR A 3 0.01 21.84 -6.81
CA TYR A 3 0.37 20.47 -6.39
C TYR A 3 1.86 20.21 -6.44
N GLU A 4 2.66 21.23 -6.45
CA GLU A 4 4.10 21.05 -6.55
C GLU A 4 4.70 20.33 -5.35
N VAL A 5 4.25 20.68 -4.14
CA VAL A 5 4.75 20.02 -2.94
C VAL A 5 4.41 18.54 -2.97
N THR A 6 3.19 18.19 -3.38
CA THR A 6 2.78 16.80 -3.50
C THR A 6 3.66 16.05 -4.49
N ARG A 7 3.92 16.66 -5.64
CA ARG A 7 4.75 16.01 -6.66
C ARG A 7 6.19 15.81 -6.19
N ARG A 8 6.72 16.77 -5.45
CA ARG A 8 8.07 16.64 -4.90
C ARG A 8 8.13 15.51 -3.88
N PHE A 9 7.09 15.39 -3.07
CA PHE A 9 6.99 14.30 -2.11
C PHE A 9 6.91 12.95 -2.83
N GLU A 10 6.11 12.86 -3.87
CA GLU A 10 5.99 11.62 -4.65
C GLU A 10 7.31 11.23 -5.30
N ARG A 11 8.05 12.20 -5.82
CA ARG A 11 9.37 11.92 -6.40
C ARG A 11 10.35 11.43 -5.33
N ALA A 12 10.31 12.06 -4.16
CA ALA A 12 11.17 11.63 -3.06
C ALA A 12 10.85 10.21 -2.62
N LEU A 13 9.58 9.84 -2.62
CA LEU A 13 9.17 8.46 -2.32
C LEU A 13 9.72 7.49 -3.36
N CYS A 14 9.64 7.84 -4.63
CA CYS A 14 10.18 7.01 -5.70
C CYS A 14 11.67 6.80 -5.51
N ASP A 15 12.40 7.87 -5.23
CA ASP A 15 13.85 7.79 -5.05
C ASP A 15 14.22 6.90 -3.86
N TYR A 16 13.49 7.04 -2.79
CA TYR A 16 13.79 6.29 -1.56
C TYR A 16 13.44 4.82 -1.68
N THR A 17 12.26 4.51 -2.21
CA THR A 17 11.76 3.14 -2.27
C THR A 17 12.24 2.37 -3.49
N GLY A 18 12.74 3.07 -4.51
CA GLY A 18 13.12 2.44 -5.76
C GLY A 18 11.95 2.22 -6.70
N SER A 19 10.78 2.73 -6.38
CA SER A 19 9.62 2.59 -7.27
C SER A 19 9.69 3.63 -8.39
N ARG A 20 8.98 3.33 -9.47
CA ARG A 20 8.93 4.24 -10.61
C ARG A 20 7.85 5.29 -10.46
N PHE A 21 6.77 4.95 -9.79
CA PHE A 21 5.64 5.85 -9.59
C PHE A 21 5.23 5.85 -8.13
N ALA A 22 4.69 6.96 -7.68
CA ALA A 22 4.13 7.10 -6.35
C ALA A 22 2.95 8.06 -6.42
N VAL A 23 1.90 7.76 -5.67
CA VAL A 23 0.72 8.60 -5.57
C VAL A 23 0.45 8.87 -4.11
N ALA A 24 0.45 10.14 -3.75
CA ALA A 24 0.15 10.55 -2.37
C ALA A 24 -1.35 10.59 -2.17
N LEU A 25 -1.80 10.02 -1.07
CA LEU A 25 -3.22 9.96 -0.72
C LEU A 25 -3.36 10.39 0.74
N ASN A 26 -4.61 10.57 1.17
CA ASN A 26 -4.84 11.06 2.53
C ASN A 26 -4.69 9.97 3.61
N SER A 27 -4.62 8.71 3.21
CA SER A 27 -4.44 7.61 4.18
C SER A 27 -4.02 6.34 3.48
N CYS A 28 -3.44 5.42 4.25
CA CYS A 28 -3.12 4.09 3.74
C CYS A 28 -4.38 3.31 3.37
N THR A 29 -5.45 3.51 4.12
CA THR A 29 -6.75 2.88 3.81
C THR A 29 -7.23 3.29 2.42
N ALA A 30 -7.09 4.57 2.07
CA ALA A 30 -7.46 5.03 0.74
C ALA A 30 -6.60 4.38 -0.33
N ALA A 31 -5.31 4.21 -0.06
CA ALA A 31 -4.40 3.55 -0.99
C ALA A 31 -4.81 2.10 -1.22
N LEU A 32 -5.14 1.38 -0.14
CA LEU A 32 -5.59 -0.01 -0.23
C LEU A 32 -6.89 -0.10 -1.03
N LEU A 33 -7.83 0.79 -0.76
CA LEU A 33 -9.11 0.80 -1.48
C LEU A 33 -8.90 1.00 -2.98
N LEU A 34 -8.10 1.98 -3.36
CA LEU A 34 -7.84 2.25 -4.77
C LEU A 34 -7.13 1.07 -5.44
N ALA A 35 -6.14 0.51 -4.79
CA ALA A 35 -5.40 -0.62 -5.34
C ALA A 35 -6.33 -1.81 -5.54
N CYS A 36 -7.16 -2.11 -4.55
CA CYS A 36 -8.09 -3.23 -4.66
C CYS A 36 -9.17 -2.99 -5.71
N GLN A 37 -9.64 -1.75 -5.85
CA GLN A 37 -10.62 -1.42 -6.89
C GLN A 37 -10.07 -1.56 -8.29
N TYR A 38 -8.78 -1.34 -8.45
CA TYR A 38 -8.14 -1.45 -9.76
C TYR A 38 -8.17 -2.89 -10.28
N PHE A 39 -8.11 -3.87 -9.39
CA PHE A 39 -8.08 -5.27 -9.78
C PHE A 39 -9.50 -5.86 -9.76
N GLN A 40 -9.99 -6.16 -10.94
CA GLN A 40 -11.29 -6.77 -11.16
C GLN A 40 -11.09 -8.00 -12.05
N PRO A 41 -11.97 -8.98 -12.04
CA PRO A 41 -13.26 -9.02 -11.33
C PRO A 41 -13.11 -9.34 -9.84
N ARG A 42 -14.29 -9.43 -9.16
CA ARG A 42 -14.36 -9.78 -7.76
C ARG A 42 -13.65 -11.09 -7.46
N THR A 43 -12.88 -11.08 -6.38
CA THR A 43 -12.17 -12.27 -5.94
C THR A 43 -12.17 -12.35 -4.41
N THR A 44 -11.67 -13.45 -3.87
CA THR A 44 -11.51 -13.59 -2.43
C THR A 44 -10.07 -13.26 -2.09
N ILE A 45 -9.89 -12.28 -1.21
CA ILE A 45 -8.57 -11.82 -0.81
C ILE A 45 -8.24 -12.38 0.56
N THR A 46 -7.09 -13.04 0.66
CA THR A 46 -6.62 -13.67 1.89
C THR A 46 -5.67 -12.73 2.63
N ILE A 47 -5.99 -12.46 3.89
CA ILE A 47 -5.17 -11.59 4.74
C ILE A 47 -5.01 -12.21 6.11
N PRO A 48 -4.00 -11.77 6.89
CA PRO A 48 -3.84 -12.27 8.27
C PRO A 48 -5.00 -11.82 9.16
N THR A 49 -5.30 -12.64 10.14
CA THR A 49 -6.37 -12.32 11.10
C THR A 49 -6.01 -11.08 11.93
N ARG A 50 -4.73 -10.93 12.27
CA ARG A 50 -4.28 -9.80 13.09
C ARG A 50 -3.87 -8.63 12.20
N THR A 51 -4.83 -7.79 11.90
CA THR A 51 -4.60 -6.59 11.09
C THR A 51 -5.58 -5.51 11.55
N TYR A 52 -5.38 -4.30 11.04
CA TYR A 52 -6.32 -3.22 11.34
C TYR A 52 -7.66 -3.51 10.68
N VAL A 53 -8.74 -3.16 11.37
CA VAL A 53 -10.09 -3.39 10.87
C VAL A 53 -10.34 -2.65 9.55
N SER A 54 -9.63 -1.56 9.30
CA SER A 54 -9.81 -0.80 8.06
C SER A 54 -9.38 -1.59 6.82
N VAL A 55 -8.52 -2.58 6.98
CA VAL A 55 -8.04 -3.37 5.83
C VAL A 55 -9.16 -4.24 5.25
N PRO A 56 -9.81 -5.12 6.03
CA PRO A 56 -10.94 -5.88 5.46
C PRO A 56 -12.08 -4.96 5.02
N CYS A 57 -12.28 -3.84 5.69
CA CYS A 57 -13.30 -2.89 5.26
C CYS A 57 -13.00 -2.32 3.88
N ALA A 58 -11.74 -1.96 3.62
CA ALA A 58 -11.35 -1.45 2.31
C ALA A 58 -11.52 -2.53 1.22
N ILE A 59 -11.16 -3.76 1.54
CA ILE A 59 -11.30 -4.87 0.60
C ILE A 59 -12.77 -5.08 0.24
N LYS A 60 -13.64 -5.09 1.23
CA LYS A 60 -15.08 -5.25 1.00
C LYS A 60 -15.65 -4.07 0.22
N SER A 61 -15.21 -2.86 0.55
CA SER A 61 -15.66 -1.66 -0.16
C SER A 61 -15.24 -1.68 -1.62
N ALA A 62 -14.13 -2.33 -1.92
CA ALA A 62 -13.64 -2.46 -3.30
C ALA A 62 -14.40 -3.54 -4.08
N GLY A 63 -15.28 -4.29 -3.42
CA GLY A 63 -16.09 -5.30 -4.08
C GLY A 63 -15.55 -6.71 -3.98
N HIS A 64 -14.52 -6.93 -3.17
CA HIS A 64 -13.94 -8.26 -3.00
C HIS A 64 -14.41 -8.92 -1.71
N ASP A 65 -14.20 -10.22 -1.61
CA ASP A 65 -14.47 -10.97 -0.38
C ASP A 65 -13.19 -11.11 0.42
N VAL A 66 -13.31 -11.36 1.72
CA VAL A 66 -12.18 -11.46 2.63
C VAL A 66 -12.12 -12.87 3.21
N HIS A 67 -10.93 -13.46 3.20
CA HIS A 67 -10.64 -14.71 3.88
C HIS A 67 -9.51 -14.48 4.87
N PHE A 68 -9.76 -14.75 6.15
CA PHE A 68 -8.76 -14.56 7.19
C PHE A 68 -8.00 -15.84 7.44
N VAL A 69 -6.66 -15.72 7.61
CA VAL A 69 -5.82 -16.85 7.97
C VAL A 69 -5.00 -16.46 9.21
N ASP A 70 -4.77 -17.43 10.08
CA ASP A 70 -3.94 -17.21 11.25
C ASP A 70 -2.48 -17.37 10.84
N ARG A 71 -1.92 -16.26 10.37
CA ARG A 71 -0.55 -16.22 9.87
C ARG A 71 0.19 -15.08 10.51
N ARG A 72 1.43 -15.34 10.90
CA ARG A 72 2.28 -14.29 11.43
C ARG A 72 2.79 -13.42 10.30
N TRP A 73 2.92 -12.12 10.59
CA TRP A 73 3.49 -11.18 9.64
C TRP A 73 4.22 -10.10 10.40
N ARG A 74 5.13 -9.42 9.73
CA ARG A 74 5.90 -8.35 10.34
C ARG A 74 6.16 -7.26 9.30
N GLY A 75 5.70 -6.06 9.60
CA GLY A 75 5.90 -4.90 8.77
C GLY A 75 5.00 -4.83 7.57
N GLU A 76 4.84 -5.90 6.86
CA GLU A 76 4.05 -5.92 5.64
C GLU A 76 3.45 -7.29 5.39
N TYR A 77 2.40 -7.33 4.57
CA TYR A 77 1.86 -8.58 4.07
C TYR A 77 1.13 -8.32 2.76
N ARG A 78 1.01 -9.37 1.97
CA ARG A 78 0.36 -9.30 0.66
C ARG A 78 -1.13 -9.59 0.80
N LEU A 79 -1.93 -8.91 0.00
CA LEU A 79 -3.36 -9.17 -0.10
C LEU A 79 -3.58 -10.24 -1.19
N ASP A 80 -3.27 -11.49 -0.87
CA ASP A 80 -3.30 -12.58 -1.83
C ASP A 80 -4.69 -12.78 -2.42
N PRO A 81 -4.84 -12.97 -3.73
CA PRO A 81 -3.79 -13.14 -4.74
C PRO A 81 -3.41 -11.85 -5.46
N LEU A 82 -3.88 -10.68 -5.03
CA LEU A 82 -3.56 -9.44 -5.70
C LEU A 82 -2.11 -9.04 -5.46
N PRO A 83 -1.47 -8.38 -6.43
CA PRO A 83 -0.12 -7.86 -6.23
C PRO A 83 -0.17 -6.55 -5.45
N VAL A 84 -0.82 -6.57 -4.30
CA VAL A 84 -1.02 -5.43 -3.43
C VAL A 84 -0.51 -5.80 -2.05
N TRP A 85 0.33 -4.91 -1.47
CA TRP A 85 0.92 -5.13 -0.17
C TRP A 85 0.51 -4.04 0.80
N ASP A 86 0.14 -4.44 2.00
CA ASP A 86 -0.07 -3.50 3.10
C ASP A 86 1.27 -3.33 3.80
N CYS A 87 1.90 -2.19 3.58
CA CYS A 87 3.18 -1.84 4.18
C CYS A 87 3.01 -0.75 5.22
N ALA A 88 1.89 -0.78 5.96
CA ALA A 88 1.60 0.26 6.93
C ALA A 88 2.65 0.34 8.04
N ARG A 89 3.37 -0.73 8.27
CA ARG A 89 4.40 -0.79 9.32
C ARG A 89 5.80 -1.03 8.78
N ARG A 90 6.00 -0.79 7.50
CA ARG A 90 7.32 -0.90 6.91
C ARG A 90 7.58 0.24 5.94
N PHE A 91 8.70 0.92 6.16
CA PHE A 91 9.16 1.93 5.22
C PHE A 91 10.68 1.97 5.23
N THR A 92 11.30 1.34 4.24
CA THR A 92 12.74 1.21 4.15
C THR A 92 13.21 1.56 2.74
N ALA A 93 14.48 1.92 2.64
CA ALA A 93 15.07 2.20 1.34
C ALA A 93 15.00 0.97 0.46
N GLU A 94 14.75 1.19 -0.82
CA GLU A 94 14.74 0.12 -1.83
C GLU A 94 13.71 -0.98 -1.56
N MET A 95 12.65 -0.66 -0.83
CA MET A 95 11.65 -1.67 -0.45
C MET A 95 10.73 -2.09 -1.57
N HIS A 96 10.78 -1.39 -2.68
CA HIS A 96 9.86 -1.62 -3.77
C HIS A 96 9.94 -3.05 -4.33
N LYS A 97 8.81 -3.60 -4.73
CA LYS A 97 8.69 -4.92 -5.35
C LYS A 97 8.19 -4.74 -6.78
N PRO A 98 8.92 -5.29 -7.79
CA PRO A 98 8.49 -5.12 -9.19
C PRO A 98 7.07 -5.63 -9.42
N ARG A 99 6.31 -4.87 -10.20
CA ARG A 99 4.92 -5.18 -10.59
C ARG A 99 3.93 -5.15 -9.46
N ASP A 100 4.34 -4.81 -8.25
CA ASP A 100 3.44 -4.81 -7.12
C ASP A 100 3.12 -3.38 -6.69
N TYR A 101 2.00 -3.25 -5.96
CA TYR A 101 1.57 -1.99 -5.37
C TYR A 101 1.81 -2.06 -3.88
N LEU A 102 2.55 -1.09 -3.35
CA LEU A 102 2.85 -1.03 -1.93
C LEU A 102 2.10 0.15 -1.32
N CYS A 103 1.27 -0.13 -0.34
CA CYS A 103 0.48 0.89 0.34
C CYS A 103 1.14 1.21 1.67
N VAL A 104 1.58 2.45 1.83
CA VAL A 104 2.40 2.90 2.95
C VAL A 104 1.62 3.91 3.79
N SER A 105 1.87 3.93 5.09
CA SER A 105 1.21 4.85 6.01
C SER A 105 2.21 5.82 6.60
N PHE A 106 1.79 7.08 6.74
CA PHE A 106 2.56 8.11 7.42
C PHE A 106 1.84 8.61 8.67
N SER A 107 0.93 7.81 9.21
CA SER A 107 0.26 8.11 10.45
C SER A 107 1.27 8.18 11.60
N ALA A 108 1.03 9.06 12.55
CA ALA A 108 1.95 9.27 13.68
C ALA A 108 2.12 8.01 14.52
N SER A 109 1.15 7.10 14.50
CA SER A 109 1.23 5.85 15.27
C SER A 109 2.00 4.76 14.54
N LYS A 110 2.51 5.04 13.35
CA LYS A 110 3.22 4.07 12.54
C LYS A 110 4.73 4.30 12.61
N ILE A 111 5.46 3.63 11.73
CA ILE A 111 6.91 3.70 11.70
C ILE A 111 7.40 5.11 11.45
N LEU A 112 6.74 5.82 10.56
CA LEU A 112 7.10 7.20 10.24
C LEU A 112 6.25 8.13 11.10
N ALA A 113 6.90 8.93 11.93
CA ALA A 113 6.20 9.91 12.74
C ALA A 113 5.89 11.12 11.86
N ALA A 114 4.74 11.10 11.24
CA ALA A 114 4.26 12.18 10.40
C ALA A 114 2.80 12.43 10.71
N GLU A 115 2.27 13.52 10.20
CA GLU A 115 0.85 13.75 10.31
C GLU A 115 0.12 12.72 9.43
N GLN A 116 -1.19 12.66 9.57
CA GLN A 116 -1.96 11.67 8.88
C GLN A 116 -1.77 11.74 7.36
N GLY A 117 -1.58 10.58 6.75
CA GLY A 117 -1.42 10.50 5.31
C GLY A 117 -1.03 9.09 4.89
N GLY A 118 -0.94 8.91 3.62
CA GLY A 118 -0.52 7.63 3.06
C GLY A 118 -0.07 7.79 1.63
N ALA A 119 0.43 6.71 1.05
CA ALA A 119 0.86 6.71 -0.33
C ALA A 119 0.83 5.30 -0.90
N GLU A 120 0.73 5.25 -2.20
CA GLU A 120 0.83 4.01 -2.94
C GLU A 120 2.00 4.12 -3.90
N THR A 121 2.80 3.08 -4.00
CA THR A 121 3.89 3.03 -4.96
C THR A 121 3.72 1.84 -5.88
N ARG A 122 4.15 2.01 -7.12
CA ARG A 122 4.09 0.97 -8.11
C ARG A 122 5.38 0.95 -8.91
N GLY A 123 5.92 -0.22 -9.10
CA GLY A 123 7.11 -0.39 -9.91
C GLY A 123 6.80 -0.92 -11.28
N THR A 124 7.83 -1.03 -12.06
CA THR A 124 7.73 -1.64 -13.36
C THR A 124 8.01 -3.11 -13.25
N GLY A 125 7.68 -3.83 -14.26
CA GLY A 125 8.02 -5.23 -14.29
C GLY A 125 9.47 -5.50 -14.63
N GLU A 126 10.23 -4.49 -14.88
CA GLU A 126 11.59 -4.71 -15.33
C GLU A 126 12.58 -4.24 -14.34
N GLY A 127 13.11 -5.13 -13.60
CA GLY A 127 14.19 -4.91 -12.74
C GLY A 127 14.11 -3.60 -12.04
N GLY A 128 13.06 -3.28 -11.57
CA GLY A 128 12.88 -2.02 -10.93
C GLY A 128 13.87 -1.89 -9.86
N ARG A 129 14.77 -2.33 -9.66
CA ARG A 129 15.77 -2.15 -8.78
C ARG A 129 15.78 -2.69 -7.84
#